data_f8d42fc8c0f15ce2100241d3bfb371b9
#
_entry.id   f8d42fc8c0f15ce2100241d3bfb371b9
#
_cell.length_a   1.000
_cell.length_b   1.000
_cell.length_c   1.000
_cell.angle_alpha   90.00
_cell.angle_beta   90.00
_cell.angle_gamma   90.00
#
_symmetry.space_group_name_H-M   'P 1'
#
loop_
_entity.id
_entity.type
_entity.pdbx_description
1 polymer ?
#
loop_
_entity_poly.entity_id
_entity_poly.type
_entity_poly.pdbx_seq_one_letter_code
_entity_poly.pdbx_strand_id
1 'polypeptide(L)'
;MAFNARDLAVDGVRELQPYQPGKPVEELERDLGLSDIVKLASNENPRTSSDVIAKALAQQQSDTSRYPDGSGYTLKIRLSELLGVSTDQLTLGNGSNDVLELLVRAFVCPGQGVVVSEHSFAVYSLAACAVGADLKTAPARSWGHDLDAMLSLVDQNTRVVFIANPNNPTGTWVESETLLSFLDLVPATTIVVIDEAYYEYCEDPDFPNAIDLLNKYPFLVSTRTFSKIYGLAGMRVGYSVSSPAIADLLNRVRQPFNVNSFGLAAARLALDDSEFLAESRRLNTKGRNRIYAGFSELGLEYIPSAGNFVCVNLARPAKLVHESMLKPVSYTHLTLPTILLV
;
A
#
# COMPACT_ATOMS: atom_id res chain seq x y z
N MET A 1 -0.56 10.21 -42.91
CA MET A 1 0.30 9.95 -41.75
C MET A 1 0.00 8.54 -41.25
N ALA A 2 1.01 7.76 -40.93
CA ALA A 2 0.79 6.43 -40.32
C ALA A 2 0.20 6.62 -38.91
N PHE A 3 -0.72 5.75 -38.49
CA PHE A 3 -1.26 5.74 -37.14
C PHE A 3 -0.13 5.44 -36.12
N ASN A 4 -0.02 6.28 -35.08
CA ASN A 4 0.89 6.07 -33.98
C ASN A 4 0.11 6.33 -32.67
N ALA A 5 -0.16 5.28 -31.92
CA ALA A 5 -0.93 5.36 -30.67
C ALA A 5 -0.25 6.25 -29.60
N ARG A 6 1.10 6.31 -29.61
CA ARG A 6 1.87 7.12 -28.65
C ARG A 6 1.57 8.62 -28.81
N ASP A 7 1.33 9.09 -30.05
CA ASP A 7 1.03 10.49 -30.32
C ASP A 7 -0.36 10.90 -29.83
N LEU A 8 -1.25 9.92 -29.62
CA LEU A 8 -2.61 10.13 -29.11
C LEU A 8 -2.72 9.93 -27.59
N ALA A 9 -1.71 9.36 -26.95
CA ALA A 9 -1.72 9.18 -25.50
C ALA A 9 -1.56 10.52 -24.79
N VAL A 10 -2.15 10.65 -23.60
CA VAL A 10 -1.92 11.81 -22.71
C VAL A 10 -0.44 11.89 -22.32
N ASP A 11 0.08 13.10 -22.18
CA ASP A 11 1.51 13.33 -22.01
C ASP A 11 2.10 12.55 -20.83
N GLY A 12 1.41 12.52 -19.70
CA GLY A 12 1.85 11.80 -18.52
C GLY A 12 1.97 10.28 -18.68
N VAL A 13 1.27 9.70 -19.66
CA VAL A 13 1.29 8.25 -19.92
C VAL A 13 2.40 7.85 -20.89
N ARG A 14 2.83 8.76 -21.79
CA ARG A 14 3.79 8.45 -22.85
C ARG A 14 5.14 7.92 -22.35
N GLU A 15 5.58 8.42 -21.21
CA GLU A 15 6.89 8.09 -20.63
C GLU A 15 6.79 7.14 -19.42
N LEU A 16 5.55 6.78 -18.99
CA LEU A 16 5.36 5.84 -17.90
C LEU A 16 5.96 4.47 -18.22
N GLN A 17 6.74 3.96 -17.29
CA GLN A 17 7.16 2.56 -17.31
C GLN A 17 6.09 1.75 -16.55
N PRO A 18 5.61 0.64 -17.13
CA PRO A 18 4.68 -0.23 -16.42
C PRO A 18 5.28 -0.70 -15.08
N TYR A 19 4.46 -0.72 -14.05
CA TYR A 19 4.85 -1.35 -12.79
C TYR A 19 5.24 -2.81 -13.05
N GLN A 20 6.44 -3.19 -12.62
CA GLN A 20 6.91 -4.56 -12.76
C GLN A 20 6.65 -5.32 -11.46
N PRO A 21 5.59 -6.13 -11.39
CA PRO A 21 5.36 -6.98 -10.23
C PRO A 21 6.45 -8.05 -10.12
N GLY A 22 6.61 -8.61 -8.93
CA GLY A 22 7.40 -9.83 -8.78
C GLY A 22 6.86 -10.95 -9.66
N LYS A 23 7.74 -11.79 -10.22
CA LYS A 23 7.34 -12.92 -11.07
C LYS A 23 6.44 -13.90 -10.29
N PRO A 24 5.42 -14.48 -10.93
CA PRO A 24 4.69 -15.62 -10.36
C PRO A 24 5.62 -16.80 -10.06
N VAL A 25 5.33 -17.56 -9.00
CA VAL A 25 6.13 -18.74 -8.63
C VAL A 25 6.15 -19.76 -9.78
N GLU A 26 4.99 -19.99 -10.39
CA GLU A 26 4.80 -20.94 -11.50
C GLU A 26 5.62 -20.54 -12.75
N GLU A 27 5.83 -19.23 -12.96
CA GLU A 27 6.72 -18.76 -14.04
C GLU A 27 8.19 -19.09 -13.72
N LEU A 28 8.61 -18.89 -12.49
CA LEU A 28 9.98 -19.21 -12.05
C LEU A 28 10.24 -20.71 -12.07
N GLU A 29 9.29 -21.53 -11.62
CA GLU A 29 9.36 -22.99 -11.69
C GLU A 29 9.56 -23.47 -13.13
N ARG A 30 8.77 -22.93 -14.05
CA ARG A 30 8.86 -23.25 -15.48
C ARG A 30 10.18 -22.78 -16.10
N ASP A 31 10.58 -21.51 -15.84
CA ASP A 31 11.74 -20.90 -16.48
C ASP A 31 13.07 -21.46 -15.97
N LEU A 32 13.12 -21.86 -14.70
CA LEU A 32 14.35 -22.31 -14.01
C LEU A 32 14.38 -23.82 -13.75
N GLY A 33 13.26 -24.52 -13.99
CA GLY A 33 13.14 -25.95 -13.70
C GLY A 33 13.26 -26.29 -12.21
N LEU A 34 12.88 -25.36 -11.35
CA LEU A 34 12.93 -25.50 -9.89
C LEU A 34 11.59 -25.97 -9.33
N SER A 35 11.63 -26.64 -8.16
CA SER A 35 10.48 -26.93 -7.31
C SER A 35 10.72 -26.34 -5.91
N ASP A 36 9.65 -26.18 -5.15
CA ASP A 36 9.72 -25.70 -3.76
C ASP A 36 10.29 -24.28 -3.60
N ILE A 37 9.92 -23.36 -4.50
CA ILE A 37 10.38 -21.96 -4.47
C ILE A 37 9.79 -21.24 -3.25
N VAL A 38 10.66 -20.64 -2.43
CA VAL A 38 10.27 -19.76 -1.33
C VAL A 38 10.10 -18.34 -1.85
N LYS A 39 8.85 -17.87 -1.96
CA LYS A 39 8.54 -16.50 -2.38
C LYS A 39 8.66 -15.55 -1.19
N LEU A 40 9.64 -14.65 -1.25
CA LEU A 40 9.85 -13.56 -0.29
C LEU A 40 9.49 -12.18 -0.90
N ALA A 41 8.96 -12.17 -2.13
CA ALA A 41 8.56 -10.98 -2.84
C ALA A 41 7.11 -10.59 -2.56
N SER A 42 6.77 -9.32 -2.89
CA SER A 42 5.43 -8.73 -2.84
C SER A 42 4.87 -8.50 -1.43
N ASN A 43 5.66 -8.70 -0.37
CA ASN A 43 5.27 -8.45 1.01
C ASN A 43 3.94 -9.12 1.37
N GLU A 44 3.75 -10.36 0.92
CA GLU A 44 2.56 -11.16 1.20
C GLU A 44 2.64 -11.76 2.60
N ASN A 45 1.50 -12.03 3.22
CA ASN A 45 1.46 -12.87 4.41
C ASN A 45 1.54 -14.35 3.98
N PRO A 46 2.55 -15.12 4.42
CA PRO A 46 2.71 -16.51 4.00
C PRO A 46 1.65 -17.47 4.59
N ARG A 47 0.85 -16.98 5.54
CA ARG A 47 -0.22 -17.78 6.14
C ARG A 47 -1.42 -17.85 5.20
N THR A 48 -1.97 -19.03 5.06
CA THR A 48 -3.26 -19.21 4.38
C THR A 48 -4.39 -18.65 5.23
N SER A 49 -5.47 -18.19 4.56
CA SER A 49 -6.68 -17.74 5.25
C SER A 49 -7.24 -18.81 6.19
N SER A 50 -7.91 -18.38 7.25
CA SER A 50 -8.54 -19.29 8.22
C SER A 50 -9.62 -20.16 7.57
N ASP A 51 -9.93 -21.32 8.20
CA ASP A 51 -10.97 -22.25 7.75
C ASP A 51 -12.34 -21.57 7.61
N VAL A 52 -12.63 -20.56 8.45
CA VAL A 52 -13.88 -19.80 8.39
C VAL A 52 -13.98 -19.04 7.06
N ILE A 53 -12.89 -18.37 6.66
CA ILE A 53 -12.83 -17.66 5.39
C ILE A 53 -12.89 -18.64 4.22
N ALA A 54 -12.15 -19.75 4.27
CA ALA A 54 -12.16 -20.75 3.21
C ALA A 54 -13.56 -21.35 2.98
N LYS A 55 -14.31 -21.65 4.05
CA LYS A 55 -15.70 -22.14 3.97
C LYS A 55 -16.65 -21.09 3.38
N ALA A 56 -16.51 -19.82 3.78
CA ALA A 56 -17.34 -18.75 3.24
C ALA A 56 -17.09 -18.51 1.75
N LEU A 57 -15.83 -18.58 1.31
CA LEU A 57 -15.48 -18.46 -0.11
C LEU A 57 -16.09 -19.63 -0.93
N ALA A 58 -16.07 -20.85 -0.39
CA ALA A 58 -16.73 -22.00 -1.04
C ALA A 58 -18.25 -21.78 -1.19
N GLN A 59 -18.92 -21.13 -0.26
CA GLN A 59 -20.35 -20.80 -0.35
C GLN A 59 -20.64 -19.73 -1.41
N GLN A 60 -19.74 -18.78 -1.67
CA GLN A 60 -19.92 -17.75 -2.69
C GLN A 60 -19.89 -18.30 -4.13
N GLN A 61 -19.37 -19.50 -4.37
CA GLN A 61 -19.27 -20.07 -5.71
C GLN A 61 -20.65 -20.25 -6.41
N SER A 62 -21.72 -20.42 -5.65
CA SER A 62 -23.07 -20.61 -6.19
C SER A 62 -23.68 -19.33 -6.79
N ASP A 63 -23.11 -18.15 -6.52
CA ASP A 63 -23.71 -16.86 -6.91
C ASP A 63 -22.81 -16.03 -7.85
N THR A 64 -21.90 -16.67 -8.56
CA THR A 64 -20.94 -15.99 -9.46
C THR A 64 -21.57 -15.39 -10.71
N SER A 65 -22.83 -15.69 -11.00
CA SER A 65 -23.59 -15.13 -12.13
C SER A 65 -24.12 -13.71 -11.89
N ARG A 66 -24.02 -13.21 -10.67
CA ARG A 66 -24.54 -11.91 -10.26
C ARG A 66 -23.43 -10.95 -9.90
N TYR A 67 -23.67 -9.65 -10.09
CA TYR A 67 -22.78 -8.62 -9.60
C TYR A 67 -22.70 -8.64 -8.07
N PRO A 68 -21.53 -8.27 -7.49
CA PRO A 68 -21.40 -8.11 -6.05
C PRO A 68 -22.26 -6.95 -5.53
N ASP A 69 -22.41 -6.85 -4.19
CA ASP A 69 -22.94 -5.65 -3.55
C ASP A 69 -22.07 -4.43 -3.87
N GLY A 70 -22.55 -3.55 -4.73
CA GLY A 70 -21.81 -2.35 -5.14
C GLY A 70 -21.58 -1.35 -4.01
N SER A 71 -22.34 -1.42 -2.91
CA SER A 71 -22.16 -0.59 -1.72
C SER A 71 -21.15 -1.19 -0.74
N GLY A 72 -20.97 -2.52 -0.76
CA GLY A 72 -20.20 -3.26 0.24
C GLY A 72 -20.78 -3.13 1.65
N TYR A 73 -22.10 -3.10 1.75
CA TYR A 73 -22.86 -2.75 2.97
C TYR A 73 -22.36 -3.49 4.21
N THR A 74 -22.32 -4.82 4.17
CA THR A 74 -21.94 -5.63 5.34
C THR A 74 -20.52 -5.40 5.80
N LEU A 75 -19.58 -5.20 4.86
CA LEU A 75 -18.20 -4.86 5.17
C LEU A 75 -18.07 -3.46 5.75
N LYS A 76 -18.78 -2.47 5.19
CA LYS A 76 -18.78 -1.08 5.69
C LYS A 76 -19.37 -0.99 7.09
N ILE A 77 -20.45 -1.68 7.39
CA ILE A 77 -21.03 -1.74 8.76
C ILE A 77 -19.97 -2.26 9.73
N ARG A 78 -19.30 -3.38 9.39
CA ARG A 78 -18.32 -3.95 10.30
C ARG A 78 -17.09 -3.06 10.48
N LEU A 79 -16.61 -2.43 9.42
CA LEU A 79 -15.52 -1.43 9.51
C LEU A 79 -15.93 -0.22 10.37
N SER A 80 -17.15 0.28 10.18
CA SER A 80 -17.72 1.38 10.97
C SER A 80 -17.74 1.06 12.48
N GLU A 81 -18.22 -0.12 12.85
CA GLU A 81 -18.23 -0.58 14.24
C GLU A 81 -16.82 -0.70 14.84
N LEU A 82 -15.90 -1.30 14.08
CA LEU A 82 -14.54 -1.57 14.54
C LEU A 82 -13.70 -0.29 14.68
N LEU A 83 -13.85 0.64 13.74
CA LEU A 83 -13.04 1.86 13.65
C LEU A 83 -13.68 3.08 14.34
N GLY A 84 -14.93 2.96 14.80
CA GLY A 84 -15.65 4.08 15.43
C GLY A 84 -15.97 5.23 14.46
N VAL A 85 -16.14 4.94 13.17
CA VAL A 85 -16.43 5.92 12.11
C VAL A 85 -17.79 5.63 11.48
N SER A 86 -18.40 6.59 10.78
CA SER A 86 -19.65 6.33 10.08
C SER A 86 -19.41 5.70 8.69
N THR A 87 -20.42 5.00 8.17
CA THR A 87 -20.30 4.29 6.87
C THR A 87 -20.13 5.23 5.68
N ASP A 88 -20.54 6.49 5.80
CA ASP A 88 -20.36 7.53 4.77
C ASP A 88 -18.93 8.10 4.75
N GLN A 89 -18.10 7.80 5.74
CA GLN A 89 -16.68 8.09 5.76
C GLN A 89 -15.85 7.02 5.02
N LEU A 90 -16.47 5.90 4.59
CA LEU A 90 -15.77 4.75 4.02
C LEU A 90 -15.88 4.70 2.49
N THR A 91 -14.72 4.52 1.82
CA THR A 91 -14.65 4.18 0.41
C THR A 91 -13.93 2.84 0.24
N LEU A 92 -14.58 1.87 -0.43
CA LEU A 92 -13.99 0.57 -0.72
C LEU A 92 -13.30 0.58 -2.08
N GLY A 93 -12.16 -0.10 -2.17
CA GLY A 93 -11.37 -0.23 -3.39
C GLY A 93 -10.96 -1.67 -3.71
N ASN A 94 -10.66 -1.94 -4.96
CA ASN A 94 -10.05 -3.18 -5.45
C ASN A 94 -8.56 -3.26 -5.02
N GLY A 95 -8.34 -3.38 -3.71
CA GLY A 95 -7.11 -3.08 -3.01
C GLY A 95 -6.97 -1.59 -2.68
N SER A 96 -6.05 -1.22 -1.78
CA SER A 96 -5.78 0.18 -1.48
C SER A 96 -5.26 0.96 -2.71
N ASN A 97 -4.59 0.31 -3.66
CA ASN A 97 -4.13 0.94 -4.91
C ASN A 97 -5.28 1.61 -5.69
N ASP A 98 -6.43 0.95 -5.77
CA ASP A 98 -7.62 1.53 -6.42
C ASP A 98 -8.01 2.85 -5.73
N VAL A 99 -8.02 2.88 -4.39
CA VAL A 99 -8.33 4.11 -3.63
C VAL A 99 -7.29 5.21 -3.88
N LEU A 100 -6.00 4.88 -3.94
CA LEU A 100 -4.93 5.83 -4.24
C LEU A 100 -5.09 6.47 -5.63
N GLU A 101 -5.46 5.66 -6.63
CA GLU A 101 -5.78 6.17 -7.97
C GLU A 101 -7.06 7.02 -7.98
N LEU A 102 -8.11 6.61 -7.25
CA LEU A 102 -9.35 7.39 -7.11
C LEU A 102 -9.09 8.77 -6.51
N LEU A 103 -8.21 8.89 -5.51
CA LEU A 103 -7.81 10.16 -4.92
C LEU A 103 -7.19 11.10 -5.95
N VAL A 104 -6.24 10.62 -6.73
CA VAL A 104 -5.63 11.43 -7.78
C VAL A 104 -6.66 11.81 -8.85
N ARG A 105 -7.48 10.88 -9.30
CA ARG A 105 -8.52 11.13 -10.31
C ARG A 105 -9.61 12.10 -9.85
N ALA A 106 -9.92 12.12 -8.56
CA ALA A 106 -10.96 13.00 -7.99
C ALA A 106 -10.46 14.42 -7.72
N PHE A 107 -9.17 14.59 -7.38
CA PHE A 107 -8.68 15.85 -6.82
C PHE A 107 -7.57 16.53 -7.63
N VAL A 108 -7.00 15.85 -8.65
CA VAL A 108 -5.85 16.38 -9.39
C VAL A 108 -6.19 16.56 -10.86
N CYS A 109 -6.08 17.79 -11.36
CA CYS A 109 -6.08 18.12 -12.78
C CYS A 109 -4.64 18.16 -13.34
N PRO A 110 -4.47 18.03 -14.68
CA PRO A 110 -3.17 18.20 -15.31
C PRO A 110 -2.46 19.49 -14.86
N GLY A 111 -1.17 19.38 -14.51
CA GLY A 111 -0.34 20.49 -14.03
C GLY A 111 -0.54 20.86 -12.56
N GLN A 112 -1.48 20.26 -11.84
CA GLN A 112 -1.60 20.43 -10.40
C GLN A 112 -0.61 19.56 -9.64
N GLY A 113 -0.13 20.05 -8.48
CA GLY A 113 0.95 19.41 -7.71
C GLY A 113 0.50 18.18 -6.95
N VAL A 114 1.33 17.14 -7.02
CA VAL A 114 1.30 15.97 -6.13
C VAL A 114 2.67 15.82 -5.49
N VAL A 115 2.73 15.79 -4.14
CA VAL A 115 3.98 15.66 -3.40
C VAL A 115 4.14 14.23 -2.89
N VAL A 116 5.32 13.66 -3.12
CA VAL A 116 5.74 12.32 -2.65
C VAL A 116 7.15 12.39 -2.08
N SER A 117 7.54 11.38 -1.31
CA SER A 117 8.94 11.22 -0.89
C SER A 117 9.72 10.39 -1.90
N GLU A 118 11.04 10.61 -2.00
CA GLU A 118 11.97 9.93 -2.89
C GLU A 118 11.88 8.39 -2.83
N HIS A 119 11.76 7.84 -1.63
CA HIS A 119 11.67 6.40 -1.42
C HIS A 119 10.24 6.01 -0.99
N SER A 120 9.26 6.39 -1.79
CA SER A 120 7.85 6.07 -1.54
C SER A 120 7.32 4.98 -2.47
N PHE A 121 6.13 4.48 -2.17
CA PHE A 121 5.49 3.46 -2.97
C PHE A 121 5.22 3.95 -4.40
N ALA A 122 5.67 3.19 -5.39
CA ALA A 122 5.68 3.60 -6.80
C ALA A 122 4.30 3.99 -7.37
N VAL A 123 3.21 3.45 -6.80
CA VAL A 123 1.84 3.73 -7.27
C VAL A 123 1.48 5.20 -7.15
N TYR A 124 2.00 5.93 -6.16
CA TYR A 124 1.72 7.37 -6.03
C TYR A 124 2.22 8.15 -7.24
N SER A 125 3.48 7.92 -7.62
CA SER A 125 4.08 8.57 -8.80
C SER A 125 3.40 8.13 -10.10
N LEU A 126 3.08 6.84 -10.24
CA LEU A 126 2.39 6.32 -11.41
C LEU A 126 1.00 6.93 -11.59
N ALA A 127 0.22 7.00 -10.52
CA ALA A 127 -1.12 7.61 -10.54
C ALA A 127 -1.05 9.11 -10.86
N ALA A 128 -0.11 9.84 -10.23
CA ALA A 128 0.10 11.27 -10.47
C ALA A 128 0.49 11.55 -11.93
N CYS A 129 1.48 10.83 -12.46
CA CYS A 129 1.90 10.97 -13.84
C CYS A 129 0.79 10.63 -14.83
N ALA A 130 -0.02 9.59 -14.55
CA ALA A 130 -1.10 9.16 -15.44
C ALA A 130 -2.17 10.24 -15.68
N VAL A 131 -2.39 11.14 -14.72
CA VAL A 131 -3.31 12.29 -14.89
C VAL A 131 -2.60 13.56 -15.35
N GLY A 132 -1.29 13.54 -15.60
CA GLY A 132 -0.50 14.70 -16.00
C GLY A 132 -0.26 15.68 -14.85
N ALA A 133 -0.18 15.20 -13.62
CA ALA A 133 0.14 16.02 -12.46
C ALA A 133 1.59 16.55 -12.50
N ASP A 134 1.83 17.67 -11.85
CA ASP A 134 3.17 18.15 -11.49
C ASP A 134 3.67 17.34 -10.27
N LEU A 135 4.43 16.29 -10.55
CA LEU A 135 4.98 15.41 -9.51
C LEU A 135 6.20 16.06 -8.85
N LYS A 136 6.07 16.36 -7.55
CA LYS A 136 7.12 16.95 -6.73
C LYS A 136 7.66 15.88 -5.76
N THR A 137 8.93 15.57 -5.87
CA THR A 137 9.58 14.55 -5.06
C THR A 137 10.49 15.19 -4.02
N ALA A 138 10.15 15.02 -2.73
CA ALA A 138 10.98 15.47 -1.62
C ALA A 138 12.13 14.49 -1.36
N PRO A 139 13.34 14.96 -1.01
CA PRO A 139 14.43 14.09 -0.61
C PRO A 139 14.05 13.31 0.66
N ALA A 140 14.59 12.11 0.80
CA ALA A 140 14.43 11.31 2.01
C ALA A 140 15.46 11.73 3.08
N ARG A 141 15.08 11.57 4.36
CA ARG A 141 15.97 11.72 5.50
C ARG A 141 16.14 10.36 6.18
N SER A 142 17.36 9.84 6.22
CA SER A 142 17.64 8.51 6.82
C SER A 142 16.72 7.40 6.28
N TRP A 143 16.48 7.39 4.98
CA TRP A 143 15.58 6.45 4.25
C TRP A 143 14.09 6.63 4.56
N GLY A 144 13.72 7.53 5.45
CA GLY A 144 12.34 7.84 5.81
C GLY A 144 11.83 9.11 5.14
N HIS A 145 10.59 9.43 5.40
CA HIS A 145 9.99 10.68 4.95
C HIS A 145 10.61 11.88 5.69
N ASP A 146 11.08 12.87 4.95
CA ASP A 146 11.41 14.20 5.47
C ASP A 146 10.18 15.10 5.32
N LEU A 147 9.35 15.17 6.38
CA LEU A 147 8.10 15.93 6.31
C LEU A 147 8.35 17.45 6.16
N ASP A 148 9.48 17.98 6.65
CA ASP A 148 9.84 19.39 6.45
C ASP A 148 10.15 19.65 4.97
N ALA A 149 10.92 18.76 4.34
CA ALA A 149 11.21 18.83 2.91
C ALA A 149 9.93 18.65 2.07
N MET A 150 9.04 17.73 2.45
CA MET A 150 7.74 17.55 1.79
C MET A 150 6.88 18.81 1.91
N LEU A 151 6.81 19.42 3.10
CA LEU A 151 6.05 20.65 3.34
C LEU A 151 6.58 21.81 2.50
N SER A 152 7.89 21.93 2.33
CA SER A 152 8.52 22.97 1.52
C SER A 152 8.14 22.94 0.03
N LEU A 153 7.68 21.77 -0.46
CA LEU A 153 7.20 21.58 -1.83
C LEU A 153 5.69 21.83 -1.99
N VAL A 154 4.97 21.97 -0.87
CA VAL A 154 3.53 22.27 -0.90
C VAL A 154 3.33 23.74 -1.20
N ASP A 155 2.57 24.02 -2.26
CA ASP A 155 2.19 25.37 -2.68
C ASP A 155 0.69 25.47 -2.96
N GLN A 156 0.22 26.62 -3.42
CA GLN A 156 -1.19 26.87 -3.73
C GLN A 156 -1.74 25.98 -4.86
N ASN A 157 -0.87 25.39 -5.68
CA ASN A 157 -1.24 24.48 -6.78
C ASN A 157 -1.22 23.01 -6.34
N THR A 158 -0.67 22.69 -5.18
CA THR A 158 -0.60 21.32 -4.64
C THR A 158 -1.98 20.85 -4.21
N ARG A 159 -2.36 19.63 -4.64
CA ARG A 159 -3.67 19.05 -4.35
C ARG A 159 -3.58 17.81 -3.46
N VAL A 160 -2.52 17.01 -3.61
CA VAL A 160 -2.38 15.76 -2.84
C VAL A 160 -0.94 15.62 -2.34
N VAL A 161 -0.80 15.18 -1.09
CA VAL A 161 0.46 14.73 -0.50
C VAL A 161 0.28 13.28 -0.07
N PHE A 162 1.17 12.38 -0.49
CA PHE A 162 1.17 10.99 -0.07
C PHE A 162 2.27 10.71 0.95
N ILE A 163 1.89 10.12 2.07
CA ILE A 163 2.78 9.68 3.14
C ILE A 163 2.45 8.22 3.46
N ALA A 164 3.36 7.29 3.12
CA ALA A 164 3.24 5.90 3.54
C ALA A 164 3.73 5.74 4.98
N ASN A 165 2.88 5.26 5.88
CA ASN A 165 3.26 5.10 7.28
C ASN A 165 2.67 3.80 7.86
N PRO A 166 3.48 2.72 7.98
CA PRO A 166 4.92 2.58 7.66
C PRO A 166 5.24 2.69 6.16
N ASN A 167 6.42 3.20 5.83
CA ASN A 167 6.84 3.39 4.46
C ASN A 167 7.21 2.07 3.76
N ASN A 168 6.79 1.93 2.53
CA ASN A 168 7.25 0.92 1.59
C ASN A 168 8.06 1.63 0.49
N PRO A 169 9.35 1.29 0.27
CA PRO A 169 10.00 0.02 0.60
C PRO A 169 10.89 0.01 1.86
N THR A 170 11.07 1.12 2.56
CA THR A 170 12.12 1.25 3.56
C THR A 170 11.76 0.65 4.93
N GLY A 171 10.47 0.57 5.25
CA GLY A 171 9.98 0.10 6.55
C GLY A 171 10.06 1.14 7.67
N THR A 172 10.60 2.33 7.39
CA THR A 172 10.62 3.47 8.32
C THR A 172 9.21 3.97 8.60
N TRP A 173 9.05 4.71 9.68
CA TRP A 173 7.77 5.31 10.03
C TRP A 173 7.94 6.68 10.66
N VAL A 174 6.86 7.46 10.68
CA VAL A 174 6.78 8.81 11.23
C VAL A 174 6.02 8.77 12.55
N GLU A 175 6.61 9.34 13.58
CA GLU A 175 6.03 9.45 14.92
C GLU A 175 4.84 10.42 14.95
N SER A 176 3.95 10.23 15.93
CA SER A 176 2.73 11.03 16.09
C SER A 176 3.00 12.52 16.17
N GLU A 177 3.98 12.97 16.94
CA GLU A 177 4.30 14.40 17.12
C GLU A 177 4.77 15.03 15.80
N THR A 178 5.62 14.34 15.05
CA THR A 178 6.13 14.80 13.76
C THR A 178 4.99 14.90 12.72
N LEU A 179 4.10 13.89 12.69
CA LEU A 179 2.94 13.90 11.80
C LEU A 179 1.98 15.04 12.15
N LEU A 180 1.67 15.25 13.43
CA LEU A 180 0.79 16.34 13.88
C LEU A 180 1.36 17.71 13.51
N SER A 181 2.65 17.92 13.74
CA SER A 181 3.34 19.17 13.36
C SER A 181 3.24 19.46 11.87
N PHE A 182 3.37 18.44 11.03
CA PHE A 182 3.18 18.56 9.58
C PHE A 182 1.74 18.90 9.23
N LEU A 183 0.75 18.19 9.78
CA LEU A 183 -0.67 18.39 9.49
C LEU A 183 -1.17 19.79 9.93
N ASP A 184 -0.63 20.34 11.01
CA ASP A 184 -0.97 21.70 11.48
C ASP A 184 -0.47 22.80 10.52
N LEU A 185 0.51 22.51 9.65
CA LEU A 185 1.12 23.46 8.71
C LEU A 185 0.63 23.30 7.26
N VAL A 186 0.09 22.12 6.90
CA VAL A 186 -0.42 21.89 5.53
C VAL A 186 -1.66 22.74 5.27
N PRO A 187 -1.74 23.45 4.13
CA PRO A 187 -2.94 24.20 3.75
C PRO A 187 -4.16 23.29 3.63
N ALA A 188 -5.31 23.71 4.16
CA ALA A 188 -6.58 22.98 4.09
C ALA A 188 -7.12 22.75 2.64
N THR A 189 -6.45 23.31 1.63
CA THR A 189 -6.71 23.11 0.19
C THR A 189 -5.97 21.89 -0.38
N THR A 190 -5.18 21.20 0.43
CA THR A 190 -4.36 20.04 0.04
C THR A 190 -4.85 18.81 0.78
N ILE A 191 -5.17 17.74 0.05
CA ILE A 191 -5.50 16.43 0.63
C ILE A 191 -4.20 15.77 1.10
N VAL A 192 -4.16 15.32 2.34
CA VAL A 192 -3.06 14.50 2.88
C VAL A 192 -3.53 13.06 2.99
N VAL A 193 -2.81 12.16 2.35
CA VAL A 193 -3.10 10.71 2.36
C VAL A 193 -2.05 10.02 3.21
N ILE A 194 -2.48 9.41 4.31
CA ILE A 194 -1.64 8.49 5.09
C ILE A 194 -1.96 7.08 4.64
N ASP A 195 -1.02 6.47 3.92
CA ASP A 195 -1.16 5.08 3.48
C ASP A 195 -0.66 4.14 4.58
N GLU A 196 -1.60 3.57 5.29
CA GLU A 196 -1.41 2.69 6.44
C GLU A 196 -1.49 1.20 6.04
N ALA A 197 -0.99 0.83 4.87
CA ALA A 197 -1.05 -0.56 4.37
C ALA A 197 -0.38 -1.59 5.32
N TYR A 198 0.49 -1.15 6.21
CA TYR A 198 1.21 -1.98 7.19
C TYR A 198 0.88 -1.62 8.64
N TYR A 199 -0.17 -0.83 8.87
CA TYR A 199 -0.58 -0.32 10.18
C TYR A 199 -0.59 -1.41 11.26
N GLU A 200 -1.23 -2.52 11.00
CA GLU A 200 -1.47 -3.57 11.99
C GLU A 200 -0.20 -4.34 12.39
N TYR A 201 0.94 -4.15 11.69
CA TYR A 201 2.24 -4.72 12.05
C TYR A 201 3.03 -3.87 13.04
N CYS A 202 2.72 -2.58 13.16
CA CYS A 202 3.40 -1.67 14.08
C CYS A 202 2.75 -1.72 15.45
N GLU A 203 3.54 -1.97 16.49
CA GLU A 203 3.10 -2.05 17.89
C GLU A 203 3.72 -0.95 18.74
N ASP A 204 4.38 0.01 18.11
CA ASP A 204 5.01 1.13 18.83
C ASP A 204 3.94 2.09 19.34
N PRO A 205 3.98 2.50 20.63
CA PRO A 205 2.97 3.41 21.20
C PRO A 205 2.99 4.82 20.60
N ASP A 206 4.10 5.24 20.01
CA ASP A 206 4.24 6.56 19.36
C ASP A 206 3.79 6.53 17.89
N PHE A 207 3.40 5.34 17.38
CA PHE A 207 2.90 5.21 16.02
C PHE A 207 1.49 5.79 15.89
N PRO A 208 1.27 6.76 14.98
CA PRO A 208 -0.04 7.42 14.86
C PRO A 208 -1.09 6.50 14.23
N ASN A 209 -2.33 6.63 14.69
CA ASN A 209 -3.51 6.15 13.98
C ASN A 209 -4.14 7.33 13.23
N ALA A 210 -4.00 7.38 11.91
CA ALA A 210 -4.51 8.51 11.13
C ALA A 210 -6.03 8.66 11.22
N ILE A 211 -6.77 7.57 11.50
CA ILE A 211 -8.23 7.61 11.66
C ILE A 211 -8.65 8.49 12.84
N ASP A 212 -7.91 8.47 13.95
CA ASP A 212 -8.22 9.27 15.14
C ASP A 212 -8.05 10.78 14.91
N LEU A 213 -7.33 11.14 13.85
CA LEU A 213 -7.02 12.52 13.48
C LEU A 213 -8.03 13.16 12.52
N LEU A 214 -8.92 12.38 11.90
CA LEU A 214 -9.85 12.83 10.85
C LEU A 214 -10.78 13.95 11.30
N ASN A 215 -11.19 13.94 12.57
CA ASN A 215 -12.07 14.99 13.11
C ASN A 215 -11.36 16.35 13.22
N LYS A 216 -10.05 16.34 13.47
CA LYS A 216 -9.25 17.58 13.56
C LYS A 216 -8.82 18.06 12.16
N TYR A 217 -8.56 17.13 11.24
CA TYR A 217 -8.03 17.43 9.89
C TYR A 217 -8.98 16.88 8.82
N PRO A 218 -10.03 17.63 8.42
CA PRO A 218 -11.04 17.16 7.46
C PRO A 218 -10.49 16.90 6.04
N PHE A 219 -9.28 17.35 5.73
CA PHE A 219 -8.55 17.08 4.49
C PHE A 219 -7.70 15.80 4.55
N LEU A 220 -7.67 15.12 5.68
CA LEU A 220 -6.91 13.88 5.88
C LEU A 220 -7.66 12.67 5.32
N VAL A 221 -6.94 11.73 4.74
CA VAL A 221 -7.41 10.43 4.29
C VAL A 221 -6.48 9.35 4.82
N SER A 222 -7.01 8.35 5.52
CA SER A 222 -6.29 7.12 5.84
C SER A 222 -6.64 6.05 4.81
N THR A 223 -5.66 5.30 4.29
CA THR A 223 -5.90 4.14 3.43
C THR A 223 -5.36 2.87 4.08
N ARG A 224 -6.13 1.77 4.03
CA ARG A 224 -5.76 0.45 4.58
C ARG A 224 -6.09 -0.68 3.61
N THR A 225 -5.49 -1.83 3.82
CA THR A 225 -5.63 -2.97 2.91
C THR A 225 -5.80 -4.30 3.65
N PHE A 226 -6.55 -5.21 3.05
CA PHE A 226 -6.62 -6.60 3.48
C PHE A 226 -5.51 -7.47 2.86
N SER A 227 -4.69 -6.91 1.99
CA SER A 227 -3.65 -7.66 1.25
C SER A 227 -2.46 -8.09 2.12
N LYS A 228 -2.23 -7.45 3.28
CA LYS A 228 -1.03 -7.65 4.10
C LYS A 228 -1.31 -8.55 5.29
N ILE A 229 -1.48 -8.02 6.48
CA ILE A 229 -1.62 -8.83 7.69
C ILE A 229 -2.82 -9.79 7.65
N TYR A 230 -3.90 -9.41 6.98
CA TYR A 230 -5.09 -10.25 6.84
C TYR A 230 -4.92 -11.44 5.88
N GLY A 231 -3.80 -11.53 5.14
CA GLY A 231 -3.51 -12.65 4.24
C GLY A 231 -4.44 -12.76 3.01
N LEU A 232 -5.07 -11.65 2.61
CA LEU A 232 -6.07 -11.62 1.54
C LEU A 232 -5.58 -10.90 0.27
N ALA A 233 -4.28 -10.96 -0.03
CA ALA A 233 -3.70 -10.27 -1.18
C ALA A 233 -4.40 -10.60 -2.50
N GLY A 234 -4.76 -11.87 -2.72
CA GLY A 234 -5.47 -12.32 -3.92
C GLY A 234 -6.94 -11.88 -3.99
N MET A 235 -7.55 -11.47 -2.88
CA MET A 235 -8.96 -11.03 -2.84
C MET A 235 -9.14 -9.59 -3.31
N ARG A 236 -8.08 -8.81 -3.36
CA ARG A 236 -8.09 -7.42 -3.86
C ARG A 236 -9.09 -6.54 -3.12
N VAL A 237 -8.94 -6.39 -1.80
CA VAL A 237 -9.78 -5.50 -0.99
C VAL A 237 -8.92 -4.51 -0.23
N GLY A 238 -9.30 -3.25 -0.29
CA GLY A 238 -8.77 -2.16 0.50
C GLY A 238 -9.85 -1.11 0.75
N TYR A 239 -9.54 -0.13 1.56
CA TYR A 239 -10.48 0.94 1.88
C TYR A 239 -9.75 2.21 2.29
N SER A 240 -10.48 3.33 2.22
CA SER A 240 -10.09 4.55 2.91
C SER A 240 -11.14 4.97 3.93
N VAL A 241 -10.65 5.71 4.92
CA VAL A 241 -11.48 6.48 5.86
C VAL A 241 -11.12 7.95 5.68
N SER A 242 -12.13 8.79 5.52
CA SER A 242 -11.96 10.23 5.31
C SER A 242 -13.17 11.01 5.83
N SER A 243 -13.19 12.34 5.64
CA SER A 243 -14.43 13.08 5.85
C SER A 243 -15.54 12.60 4.88
N PRO A 244 -16.82 12.66 5.26
CA PRO A 244 -17.93 12.27 4.38
C PRO A 244 -17.90 12.99 3.02
N ALA A 245 -17.45 14.24 2.98
CA ALA A 245 -17.33 15.01 1.75
C ALA A 245 -16.30 14.42 0.77
N ILE A 246 -15.13 13.99 1.29
CA ILE A 246 -14.11 13.32 0.46
C ILE A 246 -14.62 11.95 0.02
N ALA A 247 -15.17 11.16 0.93
CA ALA A 247 -15.67 9.82 0.61
C ALA A 247 -16.80 9.86 -0.45
N ASP A 248 -17.71 10.84 -0.40
CA ASP A 248 -18.73 11.04 -1.43
C ASP A 248 -18.11 11.26 -2.82
N LEU A 249 -17.09 12.15 -2.91
CA LEU A 249 -16.42 12.42 -4.18
C LEU A 249 -15.67 11.18 -4.72
N LEU A 250 -14.99 10.43 -3.86
CA LEU A 250 -14.34 9.17 -4.26
C LEU A 250 -15.35 8.15 -4.75
N ASN A 251 -16.49 8.00 -4.08
CA ASN A 251 -17.55 7.08 -4.48
C ASN A 251 -18.22 7.47 -5.81
N ARG A 252 -18.16 8.75 -6.26
CA ARG A 252 -18.66 9.19 -7.57
C ARG A 252 -17.75 8.75 -8.73
N VAL A 253 -16.43 8.65 -8.51
CA VAL A 253 -15.45 8.28 -9.56
C VAL A 253 -15.05 6.80 -9.51
N ARG A 254 -15.47 6.10 -8.46
CA ARG A 254 -15.25 4.66 -8.29
C ARG A 254 -15.97 3.85 -9.36
N GLN A 255 -15.31 2.81 -9.88
CA GLN A 255 -15.96 1.89 -10.82
C GLN A 255 -17.14 1.19 -10.14
N PRO A 256 -18.30 1.05 -10.81
CA PRO A 256 -19.39 0.22 -10.29
C PRO A 256 -18.89 -1.19 -9.99
N PHE A 257 -19.26 -1.74 -8.82
CA PHE A 257 -18.92 -3.11 -8.41
C PHE A 257 -17.42 -3.41 -8.38
N ASN A 258 -16.57 -2.40 -8.06
CA ASN A 258 -15.12 -2.51 -8.09
C ASN A 258 -14.54 -3.57 -7.13
N VAL A 259 -15.25 -3.94 -6.07
CA VAL A 259 -14.84 -4.99 -5.13
C VAL A 259 -15.68 -6.24 -5.38
N ASN A 260 -15.02 -7.38 -5.62
CA ASN A 260 -15.68 -8.64 -5.93
C ASN A 260 -16.36 -9.27 -4.70
N SER A 261 -17.36 -10.15 -4.92
CA SER A 261 -18.14 -10.77 -3.85
C SER A 261 -17.31 -11.64 -2.91
N PHE A 262 -16.32 -12.37 -3.43
CA PHE A 262 -15.42 -13.18 -2.61
C PHE A 262 -14.58 -12.30 -1.70
N GLY A 263 -14.06 -11.19 -2.24
CA GLY A 263 -13.30 -10.21 -1.48
C GLY A 263 -14.13 -9.56 -0.36
N LEU A 264 -15.36 -9.14 -0.65
CA LEU A 264 -16.26 -8.57 0.36
C LEU A 264 -16.55 -9.54 1.50
N ALA A 265 -16.86 -10.81 1.17
CA ALA A 265 -17.14 -11.85 2.16
C ALA A 265 -15.90 -12.17 3.01
N ALA A 266 -14.74 -12.39 2.36
CA ALA A 266 -13.49 -12.70 3.05
C ALA A 266 -13.03 -11.55 3.97
N ALA A 267 -13.04 -10.31 3.48
CA ALA A 267 -12.66 -9.14 4.25
C ALA A 267 -13.56 -8.93 5.47
N ARG A 268 -14.88 -9.10 5.30
CA ARG A 268 -15.85 -8.99 6.41
C ARG A 268 -15.52 -9.98 7.53
N LEU A 269 -15.19 -11.23 7.21
CA LEU A 269 -14.87 -12.27 8.18
C LEU A 269 -13.48 -12.09 8.80
N ALA A 270 -12.51 -11.62 8.02
CA ALA A 270 -11.15 -11.39 8.48
C ALA A 270 -11.08 -10.34 9.60
N LEU A 271 -12.01 -9.37 9.63
CA LEU A 271 -12.10 -8.37 10.71
C LEU A 271 -12.47 -8.98 12.07
N ASP A 272 -13.07 -10.16 12.10
CA ASP A 272 -13.44 -10.86 13.33
C ASP A 272 -12.40 -11.92 13.74
N ASP A 273 -11.37 -12.18 12.91
CA ASP A 273 -10.34 -13.18 13.17
C ASP A 273 -9.12 -12.57 13.90
N SER A 274 -9.33 -12.18 15.15
CA SER A 274 -8.29 -11.56 15.98
C SER A 274 -7.11 -12.51 16.27
N GLU A 275 -7.35 -13.82 16.31
CA GLU A 275 -6.31 -14.82 16.51
C GLU A 275 -5.37 -14.90 15.30
N PHE A 276 -5.92 -14.88 14.08
CA PHE A 276 -5.12 -14.84 12.85
C PHE A 276 -4.24 -13.58 12.81
N LEU A 277 -4.78 -12.42 13.18
CA LEU A 277 -4.04 -11.16 13.23
C LEU A 277 -2.90 -11.21 14.26
N ALA A 278 -3.21 -11.64 15.49
CA ALA A 278 -2.22 -11.73 16.57
C ALA A 278 -1.07 -12.67 16.19
N GLU A 279 -1.39 -13.85 15.65
CA GLU A 279 -0.39 -14.82 15.25
C GLU A 279 0.42 -14.34 14.03
N SER A 280 -0.19 -13.68 13.05
CA SER A 280 0.52 -13.07 11.91
C SER A 280 1.52 -12.01 12.39
N ARG A 281 1.14 -11.17 13.34
CA ARG A 281 2.03 -10.15 13.95
C ARG A 281 3.19 -10.82 14.68
N ARG A 282 2.90 -11.81 15.53
CA ARG A 282 3.92 -12.57 16.29
C ARG A 282 4.95 -13.23 15.36
N LEU A 283 4.48 -13.89 14.30
CA LEU A 283 5.35 -14.55 13.32
C LEU A 283 6.19 -13.52 12.55
N ASN A 284 5.61 -12.40 12.16
CA ASN A 284 6.33 -11.31 11.50
C ASN A 284 7.44 -10.77 12.39
N THR A 285 7.16 -10.45 13.65
CA THR A 285 8.17 -9.96 14.61
C THR A 285 9.30 -10.97 14.82
N LYS A 286 8.95 -12.26 14.96
CA LYS A 286 9.95 -13.34 15.06
C LYS A 286 10.80 -13.44 13.79
N GLY A 287 10.18 -13.37 12.62
CA GLY A 287 10.86 -13.40 11.32
C GLY A 287 11.82 -12.25 11.13
N ARG A 288 11.36 -11.01 11.37
CA ARG A 288 12.21 -9.80 11.30
C ARG A 288 13.42 -9.91 12.22
N ASN A 289 13.23 -10.30 13.48
CA ASN A 289 14.33 -10.42 14.43
C ASN A 289 15.36 -11.47 13.98
N ARG A 290 14.92 -12.57 13.38
CA ARG A 290 15.81 -13.56 12.77
C ARG A 290 16.60 -13.00 11.60
N ILE A 291 15.96 -12.22 10.73
CA ILE A 291 16.60 -11.56 9.58
C ILE A 291 17.63 -10.53 10.09
N TYR A 292 17.29 -9.72 11.09
CA TYR A 292 18.19 -8.75 11.68
C TYR A 292 19.45 -9.41 12.27
N ALA A 293 19.27 -10.50 13.02
CA ALA A 293 20.40 -11.28 13.55
C ALA A 293 21.31 -11.80 12.42
N GLY A 294 20.72 -12.40 11.36
CA GLY A 294 21.49 -12.90 10.24
C GLY A 294 22.22 -11.79 9.46
N PHE A 295 21.61 -10.62 9.25
CA PHE A 295 22.29 -9.48 8.62
C PHE A 295 23.44 -8.94 9.50
N SER A 296 23.25 -8.87 10.81
CA SER A 296 24.29 -8.47 11.75
C SER A 296 25.48 -9.45 11.76
N GLU A 297 25.21 -10.76 11.72
CA GLU A 297 26.25 -11.80 11.60
C GLU A 297 27.04 -11.69 10.28
N LEU A 298 26.37 -11.28 9.20
CA LEU A 298 26.99 -11.05 7.89
C LEU A 298 27.67 -9.68 7.76
N GLY A 299 27.58 -8.82 8.78
CA GLY A 299 28.11 -7.45 8.74
C GLY A 299 27.40 -6.53 7.75
N LEU A 300 26.11 -6.82 7.43
CA LEU A 300 25.32 -6.02 6.52
C LEU A 300 24.50 -4.97 7.27
N GLU A 301 24.45 -3.77 6.70
CA GLU A 301 23.60 -2.68 7.19
C GLU A 301 22.17 -2.90 6.69
N TYR A 302 21.20 -2.75 7.58
CA TYR A 302 19.78 -2.83 7.25
C TYR A 302 18.98 -1.70 7.88
N ILE A 303 17.80 -1.45 7.34
CA ILE A 303 16.87 -0.44 7.85
C ILE A 303 15.88 -1.16 8.80
N PRO A 304 15.79 -0.76 10.10
CA PRO A 304 14.74 -1.27 10.99
C PRO A 304 13.36 -1.01 10.39
N SER A 305 12.52 -2.04 10.34
CA SER A 305 11.23 -1.99 9.63
C SER A 305 10.04 -2.17 10.58
N ALA A 306 8.99 -1.36 10.39
CA ALA A 306 7.69 -1.57 11.01
C ALA A 306 6.74 -2.40 10.12
N GLY A 307 7.15 -2.77 8.91
CA GLY A 307 6.38 -3.62 7.99
C GLY A 307 6.67 -5.12 8.14
N ASN A 308 6.28 -5.90 7.12
CA ASN A 308 6.56 -7.33 6.99
C ASN A 308 7.69 -7.62 5.97
N PHE A 309 8.66 -6.75 5.92
CA PHE A 309 9.84 -6.81 5.04
C PHE A 309 11.00 -6.06 5.69
N VAL A 310 12.21 -6.25 5.16
CA VAL A 310 13.42 -5.54 5.60
C VAL A 310 14.22 -5.09 4.38
N CYS A 311 14.65 -3.83 4.37
CA CYS A 311 15.62 -3.33 3.41
C CYS A 311 17.04 -3.54 3.92
N VAL A 312 17.91 -4.13 3.12
CA VAL A 312 19.32 -4.39 3.43
C VAL A 312 20.25 -3.76 2.39
N ASN A 313 21.29 -3.10 2.86
CA ASN A 313 22.37 -2.59 2.01
C ASN A 313 23.36 -3.73 1.72
N LEU A 314 23.42 -4.16 0.49
CA LEU A 314 24.31 -5.26 0.07
C LEU A 314 25.76 -4.82 -0.21
N ALA A 315 26.06 -3.52 -0.14
CA ALA A 315 27.35 -2.92 -0.50
C ALA A 315 27.88 -3.33 -1.89
N ARG A 316 26.97 -3.80 -2.76
CA ARG A 316 27.23 -4.23 -4.14
C ARG A 316 25.94 -4.11 -4.97
N PRO A 317 26.01 -4.17 -6.32
CA PRO A 317 24.81 -4.09 -7.15
C PRO A 317 23.79 -5.17 -6.78
N ALA A 318 22.63 -4.76 -6.31
CA ALA A 318 21.59 -5.66 -5.80
C ALA A 318 21.08 -6.64 -6.88
N LYS A 319 21.12 -6.24 -8.17
CA LYS A 319 20.74 -7.09 -9.30
C LYS A 319 21.54 -8.39 -9.37
N LEU A 320 22.87 -8.33 -9.14
CA LEU A 320 23.73 -9.52 -9.18
C LEU A 320 23.39 -10.48 -8.03
N VAL A 321 23.11 -9.96 -6.85
CA VAL A 321 22.70 -10.79 -5.69
C VAL A 321 21.33 -11.38 -5.92
N HIS A 322 20.37 -10.60 -6.41
CA HIS A 322 19.04 -11.08 -6.76
C HIS A 322 19.09 -12.23 -7.78
N GLU A 323 19.84 -12.07 -8.89
CA GLU A 323 20.02 -13.11 -9.90
C GLU A 323 20.68 -14.38 -9.32
N SER A 324 21.59 -14.22 -8.35
CA SER A 324 22.21 -15.35 -7.66
C SER A 324 21.25 -16.04 -6.69
N MET A 325 20.37 -15.31 -6.02
CA MET A 325 19.38 -15.86 -5.11
C MET A 325 18.24 -16.61 -5.83
N LEU A 326 17.97 -16.29 -7.08
CA LEU A 326 16.97 -17.04 -7.88
C LEU A 326 17.40 -18.49 -8.15
N LYS A 327 18.71 -18.79 -8.17
CA LYS A 327 19.22 -20.12 -8.46
C LYS A 327 18.98 -21.16 -7.36
N PRO A 328 19.14 -20.84 -6.05
CA PRO A 328 18.97 -21.78 -4.96
C PRO A 328 17.56 -21.81 -4.33
N VAL A 329 16.49 -21.41 -5.05
CA VAL A 329 15.09 -21.54 -4.56
C VAL A 329 14.53 -20.33 -3.79
N SER A 330 15.26 -19.24 -3.64
CA SER A 330 14.78 -18.04 -2.91
C SER A 330 14.43 -16.93 -3.88
N TYR A 331 13.21 -16.40 -3.81
CA TYR A 331 12.78 -15.28 -4.64
C TYR A 331 12.38 -14.07 -3.77
N THR A 332 13.07 -12.97 -4.00
CA THR A 332 12.77 -11.65 -3.42
C THR A 332 12.71 -10.61 -4.55
N HIS A 333 12.60 -9.31 -4.26
CA HIS A 333 12.65 -8.30 -5.31
C HIS A 333 13.56 -7.12 -4.99
N LEU A 334 13.99 -6.44 -6.06
CA LEU A 334 14.84 -5.27 -5.99
C LEU A 334 14.00 -4.01 -5.77
N THR A 335 14.48 -3.12 -4.91
CA THR A 335 13.87 -1.82 -4.68
C THR A 335 14.74 -0.66 -5.13
N LEU A 336 16.06 -0.78 -4.94
CA LEU A 336 17.05 0.22 -5.28
C LEU A 336 18.32 -0.47 -5.81
N PRO A 337 19.23 0.24 -6.53
CA PRO A 337 20.39 -0.40 -7.19
C PRO A 337 21.30 -1.22 -6.27
N THR A 338 21.40 -0.88 -4.99
CA THR A 338 22.22 -1.57 -4.00
C THR A 338 21.43 -2.14 -2.82
N ILE A 339 20.11 -1.99 -2.81
CA ILE A 339 19.23 -2.38 -1.71
C ILE A 339 18.29 -3.48 -2.18
N LEU A 340 18.21 -4.53 -1.40
CA LEU A 340 17.31 -5.66 -1.56
C LEU A 340 16.23 -5.65 -0.49
N LEU A 341 14.98 -5.82 -0.89
CA LEU A 341 13.85 -6.02 0.02
C LEU A 341 13.68 -7.52 0.28
N VAL A 342 13.62 -7.91 1.55
CA VAL A 342 13.49 -9.30 1.97
C VAL A 342 12.28 -9.48 2.87
#